data_6ec209a178ec0734d0626171d69be020
#
_entry.id   6ec209a178ec0734d0626171d69be020
#
_cell.length_a   1.000
_cell.length_b   1.000
_cell.length_c   1.000
_cell.angle_alpha   90.00
_cell.angle_beta   90.00
_cell.angle_gamma   90.00
#
_symmetry.space_group_name_H-M   'P 1'
#
loop_
_entity.id
_entity.type
_entity.pdbx_description
1 polymer ?
#
loop_
_entity_poly.entity_id
_entity_poly.type
_entity_poly.pdbx_seq_one_letter_code
_entity_poly.pdbx_strand_id
1 'polypeptide(L)'
;DTRSRRVFSFHKPETLQEWMKEDTTLRNRLKSFPPLITDALRDAQTEAITNLEKSFGENHPRALIQMATGSGKTFTAINFSYRLIQHAKAKRVLFLVDRGNLGKQTFKEFQAFATPDDGRKFTEIYNVQHLKSNTIDSTNKVVITTIQRLFSILKGKEKFDESLEEVELTGDMAPRDEIEYNSLIPPEYFDFIVVDECHRSIYGVWRQVLEYFDAFLIGLTATPALPTFGFFNRNLVMEYSYDRAVADGVNVPFEVYRIKTKITQDGSTIEADGDFQVEYRDKMTRKSRWEQLDEDKTYEANELDRSVVSKDQIRT
;
A
#
# COMPACT_ATOMS: atom_id res chain seq x y z
N ASP A 1 17.94 22.22 -10.06
CA ASP A 1 16.68 22.33 -9.33
C ASP A 1 16.88 23.22 -8.11
N THR A 2 16.14 24.31 -8.03
CA THR A 2 16.21 25.27 -6.91
C THR A 2 15.36 24.85 -5.71
N ARG A 3 14.63 23.74 -5.80
CA ARG A 3 13.77 23.25 -4.72
C ARG A 3 14.61 22.49 -3.70
N SER A 4 14.63 22.99 -2.47
CA SER A 4 15.16 22.23 -1.33
C SER A 4 14.20 21.11 -0.94
N ARG A 5 14.72 19.96 -0.56
CA ARG A 5 13.96 18.88 0.08
C ARG A 5 14.70 18.39 1.31
N ARG A 6 13.95 17.96 2.30
CA ARG A 6 14.50 17.31 3.48
C ARG A 6 14.93 15.90 3.10
N VAL A 7 16.15 15.51 3.45
CA VAL A 7 16.66 14.14 3.37
C VAL A 7 16.94 13.63 4.79
N PHE A 8 16.86 12.32 4.97
CA PHE A 8 17.08 11.70 6.28
C PHE A 8 18.54 11.86 6.72
N SER A 9 19.48 11.62 5.83
CA SER A 9 20.92 11.75 6.04
C SER A 9 21.63 12.08 4.73
N PHE A 10 22.89 12.50 4.80
CA PHE A 10 23.74 12.63 3.62
C PHE A 10 24.00 11.25 2.99
N HIS A 11 24.11 11.27 1.65
CA HIS A 11 24.47 10.10 0.87
C HIS A 11 25.93 9.69 1.15
N LYS A 12 26.23 8.42 0.94
CA LYS A 12 27.61 7.93 1.08
C LYS A 12 28.52 8.61 0.08
N PRO A 13 29.77 8.95 0.47
CA PRO A 13 30.74 9.55 -0.45
C PRO A 13 30.97 8.73 -1.72
N GLU A 14 30.99 7.41 -1.60
CA GLU A 14 31.16 6.47 -2.71
C GLU A 14 30.00 6.59 -3.71
N THR A 15 28.78 6.68 -3.20
CA THR A 15 27.58 6.87 -4.03
C THR A 15 27.61 8.19 -4.78
N LEU A 16 28.01 9.28 -4.10
CA LEU A 16 28.17 10.59 -4.74
C LEU A 16 29.27 10.55 -5.82
N GLN A 17 30.38 9.87 -5.55
CA GLN A 17 31.44 9.71 -6.52
C GLN A 17 31.00 8.89 -7.75
N GLU A 18 30.19 7.86 -7.57
CA GLU A 18 29.58 7.11 -8.68
C GLU A 18 28.68 8.02 -9.54
N TRP A 19 27.79 8.77 -8.89
CA TRP A 19 26.87 9.67 -9.60
C TRP A 19 27.61 10.77 -10.38
N MET A 20 28.75 11.25 -9.87
CA MET A 20 29.56 12.25 -10.58
C MET A 20 30.24 11.68 -11.85
N LYS A 21 30.37 10.36 -11.95
CA LYS A 21 30.94 9.68 -13.14
C LYS A 21 29.87 9.38 -14.19
N GLU A 22 28.58 9.49 -13.84
CA GLU A 22 27.49 9.24 -14.80
C GLU A 22 27.37 10.43 -15.78
N ASP A 23 27.30 10.16 -17.08
CA ASP A 23 27.11 11.17 -18.12
C ASP A 23 25.79 11.94 -17.96
N THR A 24 24.76 11.27 -17.43
CA THR A 24 23.44 11.86 -17.21
C THR A 24 22.85 11.39 -15.88
N THR A 25 22.26 12.32 -15.13
CA THR A 25 21.59 12.01 -13.87
C THR A 25 20.29 11.24 -14.09
N LEU A 26 19.84 10.46 -13.08
CA LEU A 26 18.53 9.79 -13.10
C LEU A 26 17.41 10.78 -13.49
N ARG A 27 17.38 11.99 -12.91
CA ARG A 27 16.36 13.01 -13.20
C ARG A 27 16.36 13.46 -14.66
N ASN A 28 17.52 13.50 -15.32
CA ASN A 28 17.57 13.81 -16.74
C ASN A 28 17.08 12.65 -17.59
N ARG A 29 17.39 11.41 -17.23
CA ARG A 29 16.88 10.21 -17.90
C ARG A 29 15.36 10.10 -17.81
N LEU A 30 14.76 10.52 -16.69
CA LEU A 30 13.30 10.57 -16.51
C LEU A 30 12.56 11.55 -17.42
N LYS A 31 13.25 12.47 -18.07
CA LYS A 31 12.64 13.41 -19.03
C LYS A 31 12.47 12.83 -20.43
N SER A 32 13.06 11.69 -20.72
CA SER A 32 13.16 11.16 -22.08
C SER A 32 12.93 9.66 -22.11
N PHE A 33 11.67 9.25 -21.99
CA PHE A 33 11.26 7.86 -22.20
C PHE A 33 10.98 7.61 -23.70
N PRO A 34 11.29 6.42 -24.22
CA PRO A 34 10.80 6.00 -25.52
C PRO A 34 9.26 5.84 -25.50
N PRO A 35 8.60 5.87 -26.68
CA PRO A 35 7.16 5.63 -26.75
C PRO A 35 6.75 4.38 -25.99
N LEU A 36 5.59 4.43 -25.34
CA LEU A 36 5.03 3.30 -24.61
C LEU A 36 4.46 2.29 -25.61
N ILE A 37 4.86 1.03 -25.51
CA ILE A 37 4.24 -0.07 -26.24
C ILE A 37 2.94 -0.45 -25.52
N THR A 38 1.81 -0.34 -26.20
CA THR A 38 0.48 -0.41 -25.58
C THR A 38 -0.29 -1.69 -25.87
N ASP A 39 0.23 -2.59 -26.72
CA ASP A 39 -0.49 -3.76 -27.23
C ASP A 39 -1.09 -4.67 -26.16
N ALA A 40 -0.44 -4.76 -24.98
CA ALA A 40 -0.90 -5.56 -23.85
C ALA A 40 -1.54 -4.73 -22.73
N LEU A 41 -1.71 -3.42 -22.93
CA LEU A 41 -2.21 -2.50 -21.93
C LEU A 41 -3.66 -2.09 -22.21
N ARG A 42 -4.44 -1.95 -21.15
CA ARG A 42 -5.74 -1.26 -21.22
C ARG A 42 -5.51 0.26 -21.26
N ASP A 43 -6.47 1.01 -21.76
CA ASP A 43 -6.38 2.48 -21.85
C ASP A 43 -6.05 3.13 -20.51
N ALA A 44 -6.69 2.70 -19.43
CA ALA A 44 -6.43 3.19 -18.07
C ALA A 44 -4.98 2.92 -17.61
N GLN A 45 -4.39 1.79 -17.99
CA GLN A 45 -3.01 1.44 -17.67
C GLN A 45 -2.02 2.28 -18.48
N THR A 46 -2.34 2.48 -19.77
CA THR A 46 -1.58 3.36 -20.67
C THR A 46 -1.57 4.80 -20.14
N GLU A 47 -2.73 5.32 -19.75
CA GLU A 47 -2.88 6.65 -19.16
C GLU A 47 -2.06 6.78 -17.86
N ALA A 48 -2.16 5.78 -16.97
CA ALA A 48 -1.43 5.78 -15.70
C ALA A 48 0.09 5.83 -15.89
N ILE A 49 0.64 5.01 -16.79
CA ILE A 49 2.08 4.96 -17.07
C ILE A 49 2.54 6.26 -17.71
N THR A 50 1.83 6.76 -18.72
CA THR A 50 2.18 7.98 -19.45
C THR A 50 2.18 9.19 -18.53
N ASN A 51 1.15 9.33 -17.68
CA ASN A 51 1.05 10.44 -16.73
C ASN A 51 2.11 10.36 -15.63
N LEU A 52 2.46 9.14 -15.18
CA LEU A 52 3.54 8.93 -14.21
C LEU A 52 4.88 9.39 -14.77
N GLU A 53 5.22 8.97 -15.99
CA GLU A 53 6.47 9.35 -16.65
C GLU A 53 6.55 10.86 -16.89
N LYS A 54 5.46 11.48 -17.31
CA LYS A 54 5.35 12.95 -17.44
C LYS A 54 5.61 13.64 -16.10
N SER A 55 4.95 13.17 -15.02
CA SER A 55 5.10 13.72 -13.68
C SER A 55 6.55 13.65 -13.18
N PHE A 56 7.24 12.55 -13.42
CA PHE A 56 8.65 12.42 -13.08
C PHE A 56 9.55 13.31 -13.94
N GLY A 57 9.25 13.45 -15.23
CA GLY A 57 9.93 14.39 -16.13
C GLY A 57 9.80 15.85 -15.67
N GLU A 58 8.68 16.20 -15.06
CA GLU A 58 8.42 17.50 -14.42
C GLU A 58 9.02 17.60 -13.01
N ASN A 59 9.77 16.59 -12.59
CA ASN A 59 10.47 16.54 -11.30
C ASN A 59 9.53 16.51 -10.06
N HIS A 60 8.39 15.85 -10.16
CA HIS A 60 7.55 15.56 -9.01
C HIS A 60 8.02 14.25 -8.35
N PRO A 61 8.60 14.28 -7.14
CA PRO A 61 9.20 13.07 -6.54
C PRO A 61 8.19 12.10 -5.93
N ARG A 62 6.92 12.48 -5.83
CA ARG A 62 5.84 11.65 -5.30
C ARG A 62 4.68 11.67 -6.27
N ALA A 63 4.16 10.51 -6.59
CA ALA A 63 3.01 10.34 -7.49
C ALA A 63 2.00 9.37 -6.89
N LEU A 64 0.71 9.69 -6.99
CA LEU A 64 -0.39 8.85 -6.56
C LEU A 64 -1.14 8.35 -7.78
N ILE A 65 -1.36 7.04 -7.84
CA ILE A 65 -2.18 6.35 -8.83
C ILE A 65 -3.37 5.74 -8.13
N GLN A 66 -4.55 6.25 -8.41
CA GLN A 66 -5.80 5.65 -7.98
C GLN A 66 -6.32 4.73 -9.08
N MET A 67 -6.46 3.45 -8.78
CA MET A 67 -7.06 2.47 -9.69
C MET A 67 -7.96 1.52 -8.92
N ALA A 68 -9.16 1.29 -9.43
CA ALA A 68 -10.13 0.37 -8.85
C ALA A 68 -9.55 -1.04 -8.66
N THR A 69 -10.05 -1.78 -7.68
CA THR A 69 -9.68 -3.19 -7.48
C THR A 69 -10.03 -3.99 -8.75
N GLY A 70 -9.18 -4.92 -9.14
CA GLY A 70 -9.38 -5.71 -10.38
C GLY A 70 -8.96 -5.02 -11.68
N SER A 71 -8.59 -3.73 -11.66
CA SER A 71 -8.18 -2.99 -12.86
C SER A 71 -6.76 -3.32 -13.35
N GLY A 72 -6.01 -4.16 -12.63
CA GLY A 72 -4.65 -4.54 -12.99
C GLY A 72 -3.57 -3.61 -12.43
N LYS A 73 -3.76 -3.05 -11.23
CA LYS A 73 -2.76 -2.21 -10.52
C LYS A 73 -1.36 -2.82 -10.52
N THR A 74 -1.23 -4.08 -10.10
CA THR A 74 0.07 -4.76 -10.02
C THR A 74 0.72 -4.90 -11.40
N PHE A 75 -0.04 -5.27 -12.42
CA PHE A 75 0.47 -5.35 -13.80
C PHE A 75 0.96 -3.99 -14.31
N THR A 76 0.21 -2.91 -14.03
CA THR A 76 0.62 -1.53 -14.35
C THR A 76 1.93 -1.19 -13.64
N ALA A 77 2.03 -1.56 -12.34
CA ALA A 77 3.22 -1.30 -11.53
C ALA A 77 4.46 -2.06 -12.02
N ILE A 78 4.31 -3.30 -12.47
CA ILE A 78 5.40 -4.07 -13.06
C ILE A 78 5.85 -3.43 -14.38
N ASN A 79 4.90 -2.98 -15.19
CA ASN A 79 5.20 -2.36 -16.48
C ASN A 79 6.00 -1.06 -16.31
N PHE A 80 5.55 -0.12 -15.47
CA PHE A 80 6.34 1.08 -15.24
C PHE A 80 7.65 0.79 -14.51
N SER A 81 7.72 -0.21 -13.61
CA SER A 81 8.98 -0.62 -12.98
C SER A 81 9.99 -1.13 -14.02
N TYR A 82 9.52 -1.92 -14.99
CA TYR A 82 10.34 -2.34 -16.13
C TYR A 82 10.89 -1.14 -16.88
N ARG A 83 10.04 -0.19 -17.24
CA ARG A 83 10.44 1.02 -17.98
C ARG A 83 11.43 1.90 -17.20
N LEU A 84 11.23 2.06 -15.89
CA LEU A 84 12.16 2.78 -15.01
C LEU A 84 13.55 2.12 -15.00
N ILE A 85 13.61 0.78 -14.91
CA ILE A 85 14.88 0.05 -14.92
C ILE A 85 15.51 0.08 -16.32
N GLN A 86 14.74 -0.21 -17.35
CA GLN A 86 15.24 -0.36 -18.72
C GLN A 86 15.66 0.97 -19.33
N HIS A 87 14.83 1.99 -19.22
CA HIS A 87 15.03 3.27 -19.92
C HIS A 87 15.62 4.37 -19.03
N ALA A 88 15.15 4.51 -17.78
CA ALA A 88 15.74 5.48 -16.86
C ALA A 88 16.98 4.94 -16.12
N LYS A 89 17.36 3.66 -16.34
CA LYS A 89 18.52 3.01 -15.71
C LYS A 89 18.46 3.05 -14.19
N ALA A 90 17.27 2.87 -13.63
CA ALA A 90 17.10 2.74 -12.18
C ALA A 90 17.98 1.60 -11.64
N LYS A 91 18.68 1.86 -10.55
CA LYS A 91 19.54 0.87 -9.90
C LYS A 91 18.69 -0.18 -9.20
N ARG A 92 17.72 0.27 -8.38
CA ARG A 92 16.82 -0.60 -7.60
C ARG A 92 15.44 0.00 -7.42
N VAL A 93 14.44 -0.85 -7.49
CA VAL A 93 13.03 -0.55 -7.18
C VAL A 93 12.63 -1.35 -5.95
N LEU A 94 12.09 -0.69 -4.94
CA LEU A 94 11.45 -1.31 -3.80
C LEU A 94 9.95 -1.42 -4.05
N PHE A 95 9.38 -2.61 -3.89
CA PHE A 95 7.94 -2.85 -4.01
C PHE A 95 7.39 -3.24 -2.63
N LEU A 96 6.67 -2.33 -2.01
CA LEU A 96 6.05 -2.54 -0.71
C LEU A 96 4.62 -3.04 -0.88
N VAL A 97 4.35 -4.19 -0.29
CA VAL A 97 3.02 -4.80 -0.25
C VAL A 97 2.42 -4.67 1.16
N ASP A 98 1.09 -4.66 1.22
CA ASP A 98 0.36 -4.53 2.50
C ASP A 98 0.55 -5.75 3.41
N ARG A 99 0.60 -6.98 2.83
CA ARG A 99 0.72 -8.25 3.56
C ARG A 99 1.67 -9.22 2.88
N GLY A 100 2.24 -10.15 3.66
CA GLY A 100 3.21 -11.13 3.17
C GLY A 100 2.70 -12.03 2.04
N ASN A 101 1.44 -12.46 2.10
CA ASN A 101 0.80 -13.28 1.06
C ASN A 101 0.73 -12.54 -0.30
N LEU A 102 0.50 -11.22 -0.29
CA LEU A 102 0.52 -10.37 -1.50
C LEU A 102 1.93 -10.28 -2.10
N GLY A 103 2.98 -10.32 -1.28
CA GLY A 103 4.36 -10.35 -1.74
C GLY A 103 4.65 -11.57 -2.61
N LYS A 104 4.15 -12.74 -2.23
CA LYS A 104 4.27 -13.97 -3.02
C LYS A 104 3.50 -13.88 -4.34
N GLN A 105 2.29 -13.27 -4.31
CA GLN A 105 1.50 -13.05 -5.52
C GLN A 105 2.22 -12.08 -6.45
N THR A 106 2.65 -10.93 -5.96
CA THR A 106 3.41 -9.92 -6.73
C THR A 106 4.66 -10.53 -7.36
N PHE A 107 5.41 -11.36 -6.62
CA PHE A 107 6.58 -12.06 -7.16
C PHE A 107 6.22 -12.96 -8.35
N LYS A 108 5.12 -13.74 -8.24
CA LYS A 108 4.63 -14.57 -9.36
C LYS A 108 4.24 -13.73 -10.57
N GLU A 109 3.64 -12.56 -10.36
CA GLU A 109 3.29 -11.64 -11.43
C GLU A 109 4.54 -11.09 -12.13
N PHE A 110 5.61 -10.76 -11.41
CA PHE A 110 6.92 -10.43 -12.00
C PHE A 110 7.50 -11.59 -12.83
N GLN A 111 7.38 -12.85 -12.36
CA GLN A 111 7.82 -14.02 -13.11
C GLN A 111 6.99 -14.28 -14.37
N ALA A 112 5.70 -13.95 -14.32
CA ALA A 112 4.80 -14.14 -15.47
C ALA A 112 4.93 -13.02 -16.50
N PHE A 113 5.36 -11.81 -16.10
CA PHE A 113 5.44 -10.64 -16.96
C PHE A 113 6.43 -10.86 -18.10
N ALA A 114 5.93 -10.74 -19.33
CA ALA A 114 6.73 -10.70 -20.54
C ALA A 114 7.00 -9.24 -20.92
N THR A 115 8.25 -8.93 -21.20
CA THR A 115 8.65 -7.58 -21.58
C THR A 115 8.07 -7.21 -22.93
N PRO A 116 7.55 -5.99 -23.10
CA PRO A 116 6.91 -5.58 -24.35
C PRO A 116 7.90 -5.45 -25.51
N ASP A 117 9.19 -5.27 -25.24
CA ASP A 117 10.21 -5.02 -26.27
C ASP A 117 10.61 -6.30 -27.02
N ASP A 118 10.77 -7.44 -26.31
CA ASP A 118 11.31 -8.67 -26.89
C ASP A 118 10.63 -9.96 -26.39
N GLY A 119 9.61 -9.86 -25.54
CA GLY A 119 8.82 -10.97 -25.03
C GLY A 119 9.51 -11.85 -23.99
N ARG A 120 10.74 -11.53 -23.58
CA ARG A 120 11.42 -12.27 -22.50
C ARG A 120 10.73 -12.04 -21.15
N LYS A 121 10.86 -13.01 -20.25
CA LYS A 121 10.35 -12.83 -18.91
C LYS A 121 11.18 -11.79 -18.15
N PHE A 122 10.51 -10.97 -17.31
CA PHE A 122 11.18 -9.98 -16.48
C PHE A 122 12.34 -10.59 -15.69
N THR A 123 12.10 -11.77 -15.09
CA THR A 123 13.08 -12.48 -14.26
C THR A 123 14.20 -13.17 -15.04
N GLU A 124 14.12 -13.24 -16.37
CA GLU A 124 15.23 -13.68 -17.24
C GLU A 124 16.24 -12.53 -17.46
N ILE A 125 15.80 -11.29 -17.30
CA ILE A 125 16.62 -10.10 -17.55
C ILE A 125 17.10 -9.48 -16.24
N TYR A 126 16.22 -9.43 -15.24
CA TYR A 126 16.46 -8.74 -13.98
C TYR A 126 16.18 -9.63 -12.77
N ASN A 127 17.06 -9.60 -11.79
CA ASN A 127 16.85 -10.29 -10.52
C ASN A 127 15.76 -9.61 -9.71
N VAL A 128 14.81 -10.42 -9.23
CA VAL A 128 13.72 -10.01 -8.35
C VAL A 128 13.79 -10.82 -7.06
N GLN A 129 13.77 -10.16 -5.93
CA GLN A 129 13.78 -10.82 -4.63
C GLN A 129 12.48 -10.54 -3.86
N HIS A 130 11.76 -11.59 -3.50
CA HIS A 130 10.75 -11.51 -2.44
C HIS A 130 11.43 -11.86 -1.12
N LEU A 131 11.49 -10.89 -0.21
CA LEU A 131 12.21 -11.07 1.06
C LEU A 131 11.47 -12.06 1.96
N LYS A 132 12.18 -13.13 2.33
CA LYS A 132 11.79 -14.08 3.38
C LYS A 132 12.72 -14.01 4.58
N SER A 133 13.82 -13.29 4.47
CA SER A 133 14.78 -12.99 5.53
C SER A 133 15.07 -11.50 5.55
N ASN A 134 15.79 -11.04 6.58
CA ASN A 134 16.19 -9.64 6.68
C ASN A 134 17.46 -9.29 5.87
N THR A 135 17.77 -10.10 4.85
CA THR A 135 18.95 -9.88 3.99
C THR A 135 18.53 -9.50 2.59
N ILE A 136 18.95 -8.33 2.13
CA ILE A 136 18.77 -7.86 0.76
C ILE A 136 20.03 -8.17 -0.04
N ASP A 137 19.86 -8.94 -1.12
CA ASP A 137 20.94 -9.18 -2.07
C ASP A 137 21.09 -7.96 -3.00
N SER A 138 22.31 -7.43 -3.05
CA SER A 138 22.64 -6.22 -3.82
C SER A 138 22.53 -6.37 -5.34
N THR A 139 22.45 -7.60 -5.85
CA THR A 139 22.31 -7.88 -7.29
C THR A 139 20.87 -7.71 -7.78
N ASN A 140 19.90 -7.64 -6.86
CA ASN A 140 18.50 -7.52 -7.23
C ASN A 140 18.15 -6.12 -7.73
N LYS A 141 17.37 -6.08 -8.82
CA LYS A 141 16.77 -4.87 -9.40
C LYS A 141 15.45 -4.51 -8.76
N VAL A 142 14.71 -5.52 -8.31
CA VAL A 142 13.43 -5.35 -7.61
C VAL A 142 13.47 -6.12 -6.29
N VAL A 143 13.10 -5.45 -5.22
CA VAL A 143 12.95 -6.05 -3.89
C VAL A 143 11.49 -5.92 -3.47
N ILE A 144 10.83 -7.04 -3.20
CA ILE A 144 9.43 -7.10 -2.76
C ILE A 144 9.43 -7.45 -1.27
N THR A 145 8.78 -6.62 -0.46
CA THR A 145 8.68 -6.84 1.00
C THR A 145 7.48 -6.12 1.59
N THR A 146 7.18 -6.42 2.85
CA THR A 146 6.23 -5.64 3.65
C THR A 146 6.94 -4.47 4.35
N ILE A 147 6.18 -3.44 4.72
CA ILE A 147 6.76 -2.29 5.44
C ILE A 147 7.22 -2.69 6.85
N GLN A 148 6.56 -3.67 7.48
CA GLN A 148 6.93 -4.21 8.78
C GLN A 148 8.32 -4.88 8.75
N ARG A 149 8.57 -5.73 7.73
CA ARG A 149 9.89 -6.36 7.55
C ARG A 149 10.95 -5.31 7.23
N LEU A 150 10.66 -4.36 6.36
CA LEU A 150 11.60 -3.29 6.02
C LEU A 150 11.98 -2.45 7.25
N PHE A 151 11.00 -2.12 8.11
CA PHE A 151 11.26 -1.47 9.39
C PHE A 151 12.21 -2.30 10.27
N SER A 152 11.96 -3.61 10.37
CA SER A 152 12.82 -4.53 11.13
C SER A 152 14.27 -4.55 10.60
N ILE A 153 14.43 -4.52 9.26
CA ILE A 153 15.75 -4.47 8.61
C ILE A 153 16.45 -3.14 8.92
N LEU A 154 15.73 -2.01 8.82
CA LEU A 154 16.31 -0.69 9.13
C LEU A 154 16.74 -0.58 10.61
N LYS A 155 16.04 -1.29 11.51
CA LYS A 155 16.44 -1.42 12.92
C LYS A 155 17.60 -2.39 13.16
N GLY A 156 18.18 -2.97 12.11
CA GLY A 156 19.30 -3.91 12.23
C GLY A 156 18.95 -5.26 12.86
N LYS A 157 17.67 -5.64 12.90
CA LYS A 157 17.26 -6.93 13.45
C LYS A 157 17.59 -8.05 12.47
N GLU A 158 18.29 -9.07 12.94
CA GLU A 158 18.64 -10.24 12.11
C GLU A 158 17.43 -11.12 11.80
N LYS A 159 16.49 -11.23 12.74
CA LYS A 159 15.28 -12.05 12.60
C LYS A 159 14.03 -11.19 12.66
N PHE A 160 13.04 -11.60 11.91
CA PHE A 160 11.72 -10.97 11.86
C PHE A 160 10.64 -12.04 12.10
N ASP A 161 9.64 -11.71 12.89
CA ASP A 161 8.50 -12.57 13.13
C ASP A 161 7.53 -12.45 11.93
N GLU A 162 7.45 -13.48 11.12
CA GLU A 162 6.63 -13.51 9.89
C GLU A 162 5.13 -13.35 10.16
N SER A 163 4.67 -13.68 11.37
CA SER A 163 3.27 -13.47 11.75
C SER A 163 2.85 -12.00 11.72
N LEU A 164 3.80 -11.08 11.91
CA LEU A 164 3.57 -9.64 11.85
C LEU A 164 3.28 -9.13 10.43
N GLU A 165 3.64 -9.87 9.39
CA GLU A 165 3.34 -9.51 7.99
C GLU A 165 1.86 -9.66 7.62
N GLU A 166 1.12 -10.48 8.37
CA GLU A 166 -0.31 -10.70 8.14
C GLU A 166 -1.19 -9.81 9.02
N VAL A 167 -0.57 -9.05 9.95
CA VAL A 167 -1.29 -8.14 10.85
C VAL A 167 -1.68 -6.87 10.10
N GLU A 168 -2.93 -6.46 10.25
CA GLU A 168 -3.43 -5.22 9.67
C GLU A 168 -2.73 -4.00 10.27
N LEU A 169 -2.27 -3.09 9.40
CA LEU A 169 -1.61 -1.85 9.82
C LEU A 169 -2.63 -0.89 10.44
N THR A 170 -2.77 -0.94 11.76
CA THR A 170 -3.53 0.04 12.52
C THR A 170 -2.59 1.03 13.19
N GLY A 171 -2.98 2.30 13.27
CA GLY A 171 -2.14 3.36 13.85
C GLY A 171 -1.69 3.08 15.30
N ASP A 172 -2.47 2.31 16.05
CA ASP A 172 -2.19 1.98 17.45
C ASP A 172 -1.12 0.89 17.64
N MET A 173 -0.82 0.11 16.58
CA MET A 173 0.18 -0.96 16.62
C MET A 173 1.55 -0.53 16.08
N ALA A 174 1.70 0.73 15.66
CA ALA A 174 2.97 1.22 15.17
C ALA A 174 4.02 1.23 16.29
N PRO A 175 5.22 0.67 16.06
CA PRO A 175 6.32 0.79 17.02
C PRO A 175 6.59 2.27 17.34
N ARG A 176 6.91 2.57 18.59
CA ARG A 176 7.22 3.95 19.02
C ARG A 176 8.67 4.36 18.74
N ASP A 177 9.46 3.43 18.24
CA ASP A 177 10.88 3.62 18.01
C ASP A 177 11.13 4.44 16.75
N GLU A 178 12.05 5.37 16.80
CA GLU A 178 12.54 6.10 15.63
C GLU A 178 13.49 5.23 14.79
N ILE A 179 13.53 5.48 13.48
CA ILE A 179 14.48 4.85 12.57
C ILE A 179 15.82 5.57 12.68
N GLU A 180 16.89 4.79 12.80
CA GLU A 180 18.27 5.28 12.78
C GLU A 180 18.93 5.02 11.42
N TYR A 181 20.06 5.68 11.16
CA TYR A 181 20.82 5.46 9.94
C TYR A 181 21.35 4.03 9.88
N ASN A 182 21.04 3.31 8.80
CA ASN A 182 21.54 1.97 8.53
C ASN A 182 22.56 2.00 7.39
N SER A 183 23.83 1.71 7.69
CA SER A 183 24.90 1.75 6.70
C SER A 183 24.82 0.65 5.64
N LEU A 184 24.10 -0.45 5.89
CA LEU A 184 23.88 -1.52 4.91
C LEU A 184 22.81 -1.15 3.88
N ILE A 185 21.82 -0.34 4.30
CA ILE A 185 20.73 0.13 3.48
C ILE A 185 20.62 1.65 3.64
N PRO A 186 21.53 2.42 3.05
CA PRO A 186 21.54 3.88 3.18
C PRO A 186 20.33 4.51 2.49
N PRO A 187 20.01 5.79 2.77
CA PRO A 187 18.84 6.47 2.19
C PRO A 187 18.76 6.42 0.66
N GLU A 188 19.89 6.37 -0.01
CA GLU A 188 19.99 6.29 -1.48
C GLU A 188 19.98 4.87 -2.05
N TYR A 189 19.67 3.86 -1.23
CA TYR A 189 19.74 2.46 -1.66
C TYR A 189 18.74 2.11 -2.77
N PHE A 190 17.54 2.71 -2.73
CA PHE A 190 16.51 2.56 -3.74
C PHE A 190 16.29 3.88 -4.49
N ASP A 191 16.14 3.82 -5.82
CA ASP A 191 15.77 4.97 -6.63
C ASP A 191 14.25 5.21 -6.63
N PHE A 192 13.47 4.12 -6.59
CA PHE A 192 12.02 4.15 -6.61
C PHE A 192 11.42 3.23 -5.55
N ILE A 193 10.34 3.70 -4.94
CA ILE A 193 9.53 2.92 -4.01
C ILE A 193 8.09 2.91 -4.52
N VAL A 194 7.60 1.73 -4.83
CA VAL A 194 6.19 1.47 -5.14
C VAL A 194 5.51 0.97 -3.88
N VAL A 195 4.44 1.62 -3.49
CA VAL A 195 3.69 1.28 -2.27
C VAL A 195 2.29 0.86 -2.68
N ASP A 196 2.02 -0.44 -2.59
CA ASP A 196 0.68 -0.96 -2.81
C ASP A 196 -0.19 -0.72 -1.58
N GLU A 197 -1.49 -0.46 -1.80
CA GLU A 197 -2.45 -0.02 -0.77
C GLU A 197 -1.88 1.09 0.13
N CYS A 198 -1.25 2.08 -0.49
CA CYS A 198 -0.45 3.12 0.17
C CYS A 198 -1.20 3.92 1.23
N HIS A 199 -2.54 3.97 1.15
CA HIS A 199 -3.38 4.63 2.16
C HIS A 199 -3.22 4.05 3.58
N ARG A 200 -2.66 2.84 3.72
CA ARG A 200 -2.40 2.19 5.01
C ARG A 200 -1.01 2.48 5.57
N SER A 201 -0.04 2.76 4.70
CA SER A 201 1.39 2.86 5.04
C SER A 201 1.89 4.28 5.30
N ILE A 202 1.03 5.30 5.18
CA ILE A 202 1.43 6.72 5.27
C ILE A 202 1.31 7.31 6.69
N TYR A 203 0.96 6.50 7.69
CA TYR A 203 0.73 6.96 9.06
C TYR A 203 1.82 6.50 10.02
N GLY A 204 1.97 7.25 11.11
CA GLY A 204 2.81 6.86 12.23
C GLY A 204 4.25 6.54 11.83
N VAL A 205 4.78 5.47 12.42
CA VAL A 205 6.15 5.01 12.18
C VAL A 205 6.37 4.50 10.76
N TRP A 206 5.33 3.99 10.10
CA TRP A 206 5.42 3.50 8.73
C TRP A 206 5.78 4.63 7.75
N ARG A 207 5.28 5.82 8.00
CA ARG A 207 5.67 7.01 7.27
C ARG A 207 7.17 7.28 7.36
N GLN A 208 7.79 7.06 8.54
CA GLN A 208 9.24 7.23 8.71
C GLN A 208 10.05 6.30 7.80
N VAL A 209 9.57 5.05 7.58
CA VAL A 209 10.20 4.10 6.65
C VAL A 209 10.22 4.68 5.23
N LEU A 210 9.11 5.26 4.77
CA LEU A 210 9.02 5.85 3.45
C LEU A 210 9.85 7.13 3.33
N GLU A 211 9.94 7.93 4.39
CA GLU A 211 10.70 9.18 4.43
C GLU A 211 12.20 8.97 4.73
N TYR A 212 12.58 7.75 5.14
CA TYR A 212 13.98 7.39 5.31
C TYR A 212 14.74 7.43 3.98
N PHE A 213 14.13 6.94 2.91
CA PHE A 213 14.78 6.84 1.61
C PHE A 213 14.71 8.13 0.80
N ASP A 214 15.80 8.44 0.11
CA ASP A 214 15.87 9.50 -0.89
C ASP A 214 15.48 8.97 -2.27
N ALA A 215 14.23 8.49 -2.39
CA ALA A 215 13.68 7.82 -3.55
C ALA A 215 12.44 8.53 -4.10
N PHE A 216 12.12 8.27 -5.37
CA PHE A 216 10.81 8.61 -5.91
C PHE A 216 9.75 7.67 -5.35
N LEU A 217 8.62 8.21 -4.88
CA LEU A 217 7.53 7.46 -4.27
C LEU A 217 6.35 7.35 -5.22
N ILE A 218 5.87 6.14 -5.45
CA ILE A 218 4.70 5.83 -6.26
C ILE A 218 3.68 5.12 -5.37
N GLY A 219 2.58 5.79 -5.05
CA GLY A 219 1.48 5.19 -4.29
C GLY A 219 0.43 4.58 -5.21
N LEU A 220 0.03 3.36 -4.92
CA LEU A 220 -1.08 2.67 -5.56
C LEU A 220 -2.20 2.48 -4.55
N THR A 221 -3.43 2.79 -4.91
CA THR A 221 -4.59 2.51 -4.06
C THR A 221 -5.89 2.56 -4.87
N ALA A 222 -6.90 1.82 -4.43
CA ALA A 222 -8.26 1.97 -4.96
C ALA A 222 -9.05 3.08 -4.24
N THR A 223 -8.71 3.35 -2.97
CA THR A 223 -9.52 4.17 -2.06
C THR A 223 -8.64 5.20 -1.33
N PRO A 224 -8.14 6.24 -2.03
CA PRO A 224 -7.35 7.27 -1.38
C PRO A 224 -8.21 8.10 -0.43
N ALA A 225 -7.67 8.41 0.76
CA ALA A 225 -8.25 9.34 1.71
C ALA A 225 -7.55 10.72 1.63
N LEU A 226 -8.13 11.76 2.22
CA LEU A 226 -7.53 13.10 2.22
C LEU A 226 -6.06 13.13 2.67
N PRO A 227 -5.65 12.41 3.75
CA PRO A 227 -4.24 12.35 4.14
C PRO A 227 -3.34 11.71 3.08
N THR A 228 -3.87 10.74 2.28
CA THR A 228 -3.12 10.11 1.18
C THR A 228 -2.74 11.15 0.14
N PHE A 229 -3.70 11.98 -0.29
CA PHE A 229 -3.41 13.09 -1.21
C PHE A 229 -2.37 14.05 -0.64
N GLY A 230 -2.48 14.39 0.67
CA GLY A 230 -1.50 15.27 1.34
C GLY A 230 -0.08 14.68 1.32
N PHE A 231 0.07 13.40 1.63
CA PHE A 231 1.37 12.71 1.65
C PHE A 231 2.04 12.67 0.27
N PHE A 232 1.26 12.49 -0.80
CA PHE A 232 1.74 12.50 -2.19
C PHE A 232 1.74 13.90 -2.82
N ASN A 233 1.75 14.98 -2.01
CA ASN A 233 1.81 16.38 -2.46
C ASN A 233 0.66 16.76 -3.42
N ARG A 234 -0.49 16.11 -3.31
CA ARG A 234 -1.65 16.21 -4.20
C ARG A 234 -1.34 15.89 -5.67
N ASN A 235 -0.25 15.20 -5.93
CA ASN A 235 0.14 14.77 -7.27
C ASN A 235 -0.58 13.46 -7.64
N LEU A 236 -1.87 13.54 -7.93
CA LEU A 236 -2.67 12.45 -8.46
C LEU A 236 -2.45 12.40 -9.98
N VAL A 237 -1.73 11.39 -10.45
CA VAL A 237 -1.38 11.23 -11.87
C VAL A 237 -2.40 10.38 -12.64
N MET A 238 -3.19 9.57 -11.93
CA MET A 238 -4.26 8.76 -12.49
C MET A 238 -5.39 8.60 -11.51
N GLU A 239 -6.62 8.81 -12.00
CA GLU A 239 -7.87 8.53 -11.30
C GLU A 239 -8.71 7.56 -12.14
N TYR A 240 -8.70 6.29 -11.76
CA TYR A 240 -9.54 5.26 -12.35
C TYR A 240 -10.48 4.70 -11.28
N SER A 241 -11.60 5.39 -11.12
CA SER A 241 -12.61 5.08 -10.11
C SER A 241 -13.32 3.74 -10.42
N TYR A 242 -14.03 3.21 -9.42
CA TYR A 242 -14.89 2.04 -9.61
C TYR A 242 -15.94 2.26 -10.69
N ASP A 243 -16.60 3.43 -10.70
CA ASP A 243 -17.63 3.76 -11.69
C ASP A 243 -17.06 3.78 -13.12
N ARG A 244 -15.87 4.34 -13.31
CA ARG A 244 -15.15 4.31 -14.59
C ARG A 244 -14.81 2.87 -14.99
N ALA A 245 -14.35 2.05 -14.04
CA ALA A 245 -14.04 0.64 -14.30
C ALA A 245 -15.28 -0.18 -14.68
N VAL A 246 -16.45 0.15 -14.14
CA VAL A 246 -17.73 -0.44 -14.53
C VAL A 246 -18.14 0.03 -15.93
N ALA A 247 -18.02 1.31 -16.24
CA ALA A 247 -18.32 1.86 -17.55
C ALA A 247 -17.45 1.24 -18.66
N ASP A 248 -16.19 0.97 -18.37
CA ASP A 248 -15.24 0.33 -19.27
C ASP A 248 -15.40 -1.22 -19.33
N GLY A 249 -16.34 -1.80 -18.58
CA GLY A 249 -16.57 -3.25 -18.52
C GLY A 249 -15.47 -4.05 -17.83
N VAL A 250 -14.60 -3.40 -17.08
CA VAL A 250 -13.53 -4.04 -16.29
C VAL A 250 -14.08 -4.59 -14.98
N ASN A 251 -15.00 -3.87 -14.35
CA ASN A 251 -15.72 -4.30 -13.16
C ASN A 251 -17.20 -4.48 -13.46
N VAL A 252 -17.88 -5.26 -12.63
CA VAL A 252 -19.32 -5.43 -12.70
C VAL A 252 -20.01 -4.49 -11.69
N PRO A 253 -21.18 -3.91 -12.03
CA PRO A 253 -21.93 -3.13 -11.07
C PRO A 253 -22.40 -4.01 -9.90
N PHE A 254 -22.62 -3.39 -8.74
CA PHE A 254 -23.22 -4.07 -7.59
C PHE A 254 -24.41 -3.27 -7.09
N GLU A 255 -25.36 -3.99 -6.49
CA GLU A 255 -26.47 -3.39 -5.79
C GLU A 255 -26.29 -3.61 -4.28
N VAL A 256 -26.54 -2.57 -3.50
CA VAL A 256 -26.46 -2.64 -2.04
C VAL A 256 -27.85 -2.91 -1.48
N TYR A 257 -28.05 -4.12 -0.99
CA TYR A 257 -29.26 -4.48 -0.27
C TYR A 257 -29.05 -4.30 1.23
N ARG A 258 -29.85 -3.43 1.84
CA ARG A 258 -29.88 -3.30 3.29
C ARG A 258 -30.96 -4.23 3.85
N ILE A 259 -30.55 -5.27 4.54
CA ILE A 259 -31.49 -6.14 5.24
C ILE A 259 -32.06 -5.36 6.43
N LYS A 260 -33.37 -5.13 6.41
CA LYS A 260 -34.11 -4.51 7.50
C LYS A 260 -34.95 -5.58 8.17
N THR A 261 -34.72 -5.82 9.43
CA THR A 261 -35.62 -6.62 10.28
C THR A 261 -36.55 -5.69 11.07
N LYS A 262 -37.65 -6.21 11.61
CA LYS A 262 -38.51 -5.41 12.50
C LYS A 262 -37.71 -4.78 13.64
N ILE A 263 -36.80 -5.53 14.24
CA ILE A 263 -35.93 -5.04 15.32
C ILE A 263 -35.03 -3.89 14.85
N THR A 264 -34.45 -3.98 13.64
CA THR A 264 -33.60 -2.91 13.10
C THR A 264 -34.37 -1.70 12.58
N GLN A 265 -35.67 -1.79 12.40
CA GLN A 265 -36.55 -0.68 12.01
C GLN A 265 -37.19 0.02 13.21
N ASP A 266 -37.71 -0.74 14.15
CA ASP A 266 -38.59 -0.28 15.21
C ASP A 266 -37.92 -0.28 16.58
N GLY A 267 -36.70 -0.79 16.68
CA GLY A 267 -36.04 -1.06 17.94
C GLY A 267 -36.55 -2.36 18.60
N SER A 268 -36.19 -2.58 19.84
CA SER A 268 -36.63 -3.73 20.62
C SER A 268 -36.73 -3.37 22.09
N THR A 269 -37.76 -3.86 22.75
CA THR A 269 -37.91 -3.75 24.22
C THR A 269 -37.70 -5.13 24.83
N ILE A 270 -36.84 -5.18 25.84
CA ILE A 270 -36.67 -6.35 26.68
C ILE A 270 -37.50 -6.09 27.94
N GLU A 271 -38.59 -6.86 28.09
CA GLU A 271 -39.44 -6.78 29.27
C GLU A 271 -38.71 -7.37 30.49
N ALA A 272 -38.73 -6.67 31.59
CA ALA A 272 -38.19 -7.15 32.86
C ALA A 272 -39.14 -8.19 33.46
N ASP A 273 -39.13 -9.39 32.89
CA ASP A 273 -39.83 -10.54 33.49
C ASP A 273 -38.84 -11.25 34.44
N GLY A 274 -39.17 -11.39 35.69
CA GLY A 274 -38.31 -11.63 36.87
C GLY A 274 -37.19 -12.66 36.80
N ASP A 275 -37.05 -13.39 35.66
CA ASP A 275 -35.97 -14.36 35.39
C ASP A 275 -35.05 -13.98 34.21
N PHE A 276 -35.24 -12.83 33.58
CA PHE A 276 -34.46 -12.46 32.42
C PHE A 276 -33.13 -11.77 32.81
N GLN A 277 -32.00 -12.39 32.43
CA GLN A 277 -30.68 -11.86 32.69
C GLN A 277 -30.06 -11.37 31.39
N VAL A 278 -29.49 -10.15 31.41
CA VAL A 278 -28.77 -9.53 30.28
C VAL A 278 -27.27 -9.64 30.50
N GLU A 279 -26.55 -10.13 29.49
CA GLU A 279 -25.10 -10.18 29.51
C GLU A 279 -24.52 -8.83 29.11
N TYR A 280 -23.90 -8.14 30.05
CA TYR A 280 -23.11 -6.95 29.78
C TYR A 280 -21.65 -7.35 29.51
N ARG A 281 -21.09 -6.89 28.40
CA ARG A 281 -19.68 -7.11 28.06
C ARG A 281 -18.94 -5.78 28.00
N ASP A 282 -17.92 -5.65 28.84
CA ASP A 282 -17.05 -4.49 28.81
C ASP A 282 -16.25 -4.43 27.50
N LYS A 283 -16.28 -3.29 26.79
CA LYS A 283 -15.65 -3.12 25.48
C LYS A 283 -14.11 -3.17 25.52
N MET A 284 -13.51 -2.73 26.63
CA MET A 284 -12.05 -2.69 26.79
C MET A 284 -11.49 -3.99 27.37
N THR A 285 -12.08 -4.48 28.46
CA THR A 285 -11.56 -5.63 29.19
C THR A 285 -12.11 -6.97 28.69
N ARG A 286 -13.15 -6.95 27.82
CA ARG A 286 -13.88 -8.14 27.33
C ARG A 286 -14.51 -8.99 28.41
N LYS A 287 -14.54 -8.55 29.66
CA LYS A 287 -15.20 -9.26 30.76
C LYS A 287 -16.70 -9.14 30.64
N SER A 288 -17.38 -10.25 30.83
CA SER A 288 -18.85 -10.33 30.86
C SER A 288 -19.35 -10.38 32.29
N ARG A 289 -20.47 -9.73 32.55
CA ARG A 289 -21.26 -9.83 33.78
C ARG A 289 -22.72 -10.01 33.40
N TRP A 290 -23.44 -10.77 34.17
CA TRP A 290 -24.88 -10.98 34.02
C TRP A 290 -25.60 -10.12 35.05
N GLU A 291 -26.57 -9.36 34.59
CA GLU A 291 -27.42 -8.52 35.46
C GLU A 291 -28.88 -8.86 35.19
N GLN A 292 -29.66 -8.93 36.22
CA GLN A 292 -31.12 -9.03 36.16
C GLN A 292 -31.68 -7.65 35.84
N LEU A 293 -32.66 -7.56 34.95
CA LEU A 293 -33.31 -6.30 34.64
C LEU A 293 -34.41 -6.04 35.65
N ASP A 294 -34.32 -4.93 36.36
CA ASP A 294 -35.34 -4.47 37.31
C ASP A 294 -36.48 -3.68 36.63
N GLU A 295 -36.22 -3.16 35.44
CA GLU A 295 -37.18 -2.41 34.63
C GLU A 295 -37.04 -2.74 33.13
N ASP A 296 -38.12 -2.55 32.36
CA ASP A 296 -38.13 -2.76 30.92
C ASP A 296 -37.09 -1.88 30.25
N LYS A 297 -36.26 -2.49 29.40
CA LYS A 297 -35.23 -1.75 28.69
C LYS A 297 -35.53 -1.71 27.20
N THR A 298 -35.80 -0.52 26.69
CA THR A 298 -36.04 -0.26 25.28
C THR A 298 -34.75 0.20 24.61
N TYR A 299 -34.44 -0.39 23.47
CA TYR A 299 -33.32 -0.02 22.59
C TYR A 299 -33.89 0.53 21.29
N GLU A 300 -33.46 1.73 20.93
CA GLU A 300 -33.82 2.32 19.66
C GLU A 300 -33.07 1.66 18.50
N ALA A 301 -33.61 1.77 17.28
CA ALA A 301 -33.05 1.16 16.08
C ALA A 301 -31.57 1.58 15.81
N ASN A 302 -31.17 2.77 16.22
CA ASN A 302 -29.81 3.30 16.06
C ASN A 302 -28.78 2.77 17.09
N GLU A 303 -29.27 2.15 18.18
CA GLU A 303 -28.44 1.55 19.23
C GLU A 303 -28.10 0.08 18.95
N LEU A 304 -28.88 -0.56 18.07
CA LEU A 304 -28.62 -1.92 17.63
C LEU A 304 -27.32 -1.96 16.82
N ASP A 305 -26.55 -3.01 17.00
CA ASP A 305 -25.19 -3.22 16.48
C ASP A 305 -24.09 -2.31 17.08
N ARG A 306 -24.47 -1.31 17.87
CA ARG A 306 -23.51 -0.44 18.58
C ARG A 306 -23.46 -0.71 20.08
N SER A 307 -24.63 -0.78 20.71
CA SER A 307 -24.78 -0.95 22.14
C SER A 307 -25.36 -2.31 22.52
N VAL A 308 -26.12 -2.92 21.63
CA VAL A 308 -26.75 -4.23 21.80
C VAL A 308 -26.52 -5.11 20.59
N VAL A 309 -26.15 -6.36 20.83
CA VAL A 309 -25.95 -7.37 19.80
C VAL A 309 -26.82 -8.58 20.14
N SER A 310 -27.72 -8.98 19.26
CA SER A 310 -28.50 -10.20 19.41
C SER A 310 -27.66 -11.41 18.99
N LYS A 311 -27.59 -12.45 19.86
CA LYS A 311 -26.87 -13.68 19.54
C LYS A 311 -27.41 -14.40 18.30
N ASP A 312 -28.67 -14.23 18.00
CA ASP A 312 -29.33 -14.87 16.86
C ASP A 312 -29.02 -14.16 15.52
N GLN A 313 -28.65 -12.89 15.55
CA GLN A 313 -28.21 -12.15 14.35
C GLN A 313 -26.75 -12.44 13.95
N ILE A 314 -25.93 -12.98 14.88
CA ILE A 314 -24.52 -13.33 14.60
C ILE A 314 -24.40 -14.71 13.95
N ARG A 315 -25.44 -15.53 13.95
CA ARG A 315 -25.42 -16.91 13.44
C ARG A 315 -25.95 -17.07 12.00
N THR A 316 -26.35 -15.99 11.35
CA THR A 316 -26.67 -15.91 9.92
C THR A 316 -25.55 -15.23 9.18
#